data_7ef4c9667bb4850b34ab96b0486c60eb
#
_entry.id   7ef4c9667bb4850b34ab96b0486c60eb
#
_cell.length_a   1.000
_cell.length_b   1.000
_cell.length_c   1.000
_cell.angle_alpha   90.00
_cell.angle_beta   90.00
_cell.angle_gamma   90.00
#
_symmetry.space_group_name_H-M   'P 1'
#
loop_
_entity.id
_entity.type
_entity.pdbx_description
1 polymer ?
#
loop_
_entity_poly.entity_id
_entity_poly.type
_entity_poly.pdbx_seq_one_letter_code
_entity_poly.pdbx_strand_id
1 'polypeptide(L)'
;SYSPCFRKEKGAHGIEERGIYRIHQFEKQEMIVVCKAEESKDWYEKLWRYSVELFRSLDIPVRQLECCSGDLADLKCRSCDIEAWSPRQQKYFEVCSCSNLGDAQARRLKIRYKDENGKMQLCHTLNNTCVAPPRMLIALLENNLQADGSVLIPKALQPYMGGTEILRPKH
;
A
#
# COMPACT_ATOMS: atom_id res chain seq x y z
N SER A 1 -7.94 4.48 -7.67
CA SER A 1 -7.47 4.12 -9.02
C SER A 1 -6.96 2.69 -9.05
N TYR A 2 -7.21 1.98 -10.14
CA TYR A 2 -6.68 0.65 -10.43
C TYR A 2 -5.99 0.69 -11.80
N SER A 3 -4.75 0.19 -11.87
CA SER A 3 -3.99 0.20 -13.11
C SER A 3 -2.89 -0.86 -13.14
N PRO A 4 -2.49 -1.33 -14.34
CA PRO A 4 -1.24 -2.05 -14.50
C PRO A 4 -0.05 -1.09 -14.27
N CYS A 5 1.00 -1.63 -13.67
CA CYS A 5 2.26 -0.93 -13.39
C CYS A 5 3.41 -1.69 -14.06
N PHE A 6 4.34 -0.94 -14.65
CA PHE A 6 5.49 -1.50 -15.35
C PHE A 6 6.77 -0.90 -14.78
N ARG A 7 7.74 -1.76 -14.42
CA ARG A 7 9.03 -1.33 -13.85
C ARG A 7 10.19 -2.09 -14.48
N LYS A 8 11.30 -1.41 -14.73
CA LYS A 8 12.52 -2.04 -15.24
C LYS A 8 13.25 -2.87 -14.17
N GLU A 9 13.03 -2.56 -12.91
CA GLU A 9 13.63 -3.22 -11.73
C GLU A 9 15.16 -3.36 -11.82
N LYS A 10 15.84 -2.36 -12.37
CA LYS A 10 17.31 -2.34 -12.45
C LYS A 10 17.90 -1.96 -11.09
N GLY A 11 18.88 -2.75 -10.62
CA GLY A 11 19.65 -2.45 -9.41
C GLY A 11 19.12 -3.07 -8.13
N ALA A 12 18.05 -3.85 -8.19
CA ALA A 12 17.65 -4.68 -7.05
C ALA A 12 18.52 -5.94 -7.01
N HIS A 13 19.14 -6.25 -5.86
CA HIS A 13 19.98 -7.45 -5.66
C HIS A 13 19.61 -8.15 -4.35
N GLY A 14 19.35 -9.46 -4.40
CA GLY A 14 19.16 -10.30 -3.23
C GLY A 14 17.98 -11.26 -3.28
N ILE A 15 17.68 -11.89 -2.14
CA ILE A 15 16.60 -12.87 -1.98
C ILE A 15 15.22 -12.27 -2.31
N GLU A 16 15.04 -10.97 -2.11
CA GLU A 16 13.80 -10.25 -2.37
C GLU A 16 13.47 -10.11 -3.87
N GLU A 17 14.41 -10.40 -4.76
CA GLU A 17 14.18 -10.42 -6.20
C GLU A 17 13.57 -11.72 -6.70
N ARG A 18 13.52 -12.76 -5.87
CA ARG A 18 12.97 -14.06 -6.25
C ARG A 18 11.47 -14.11 -6.00
N GLY A 19 10.77 -14.83 -6.89
CA GLY A 19 9.33 -15.00 -6.80
C GLY A 19 8.56 -13.77 -7.27
N ILE A 20 7.41 -13.50 -6.66
CA ILE A 20 6.48 -12.44 -7.09
C ILE A 20 6.65 -11.11 -6.33
N TYR A 21 7.61 -11.02 -5.39
CA TYR A 21 7.80 -9.80 -4.59
C TYR A 21 8.17 -8.59 -5.44
N ARG A 22 9.02 -8.80 -6.45
CA ARG A 22 9.49 -7.74 -7.35
C ARG A 22 9.45 -8.25 -8.80
N ILE A 23 8.48 -7.73 -9.57
CA ILE A 23 8.18 -8.17 -10.92
C ILE A 23 8.04 -6.98 -11.87
N HIS A 24 8.25 -7.22 -13.17
CA HIS A 24 8.26 -6.17 -14.19
C HIS A 24 6.87 -5.61 -14.49
N GLN A 25 5.84 -6.43 -14.38
CA GLN A 25 4.45 -6.03 -14.59
C GLN A 25 3.59 -6.55 -13.45
N PHE A 26 2.82 -5.65 -12.85
CA PHE A 26 1.86 -5.98 -11.79
C PHE A 26 0.71 -5.00 -11.82
N GLU A 27 -0.38 -5.36 -11.18
CA GLU A 27 -1.51 -4.49 -10.96
C GLU A 27 -1.42 -3.84 -9.58
N LYS A 28 -1.99 -2.64 -9.46
CA LYS A 28 -2.03 -1.93 -8.19
C LYS A 28 -3.30 -1.10 -8.05
N GLN A 29 -3.87 -1.14 -6.88
CA GLN A 29 -4.91 -0.21 -6.45
C GLN A 29 -4.28 0.88 -5.59
N GLU A 30 -4.52 2.14 -5.96
CA GLU A 30 -3.98 3.31 -5.29
C GLU A 30 -5.11 4.21 -4.80
N MET A 31 -5.06 4.62 -3.56
CA MET A 31 -5.88 5.68 -3.00
C MET A 31 -5.21 7.02 -3.28
N ILE A 32 -5.94 7.95 -3.87
CA ILE A 32 -5.43 9.28 -4.24
C ILE A 32 -6.36 10.31 -3.62
N VAL A 33 -5.79 11.31 -2.96
CA VAL A 33 -6.51 12.43 -2.38
C VAL A 33 -5.96 13.73 -2.93
N VAL A 34 -6.88 14.60 -3.32
CA VAL A 34 -6.62 16.02 -3.64
C VAL A 34 -7.45 16.84 -2.69
N CYS A 35 -6.83 17.67 -1.86
CA CYS A 35 -7.50 18.37 -0.77
C CYS A 35 -6.91 19.77 -0.56
N LYS A 36 -7.50 20.53 0.34
CA LYS A 36 -6.94 21.78 0.83
C LYS A 36 -5.71 21.51 1.71
N ALA A 37 -4.83 22.49 1.85
CA ALA A 37 -3.59 22.36 2.61
C ALA A 37 -3.85 21.96 4.08
N GLU A 38 -4.81 22.58 4.72
CA GLU A 38 -5.20 22.35 6.12
C GLU A 38 -5.76 20.95 6.38
N GLU A 39 -6.33 20.29 5.36
CA GLU A 39 -6.92 18.97 5.46
C GLU A 39 -5.88 17.84 5.28
N SER A 40 -4.70 18.15 4.73
CA SER A 40 -3.77 17.12 4.25
C SER A 40 -3.20 16.24 5.37
N LYS A 41 -3.06 16.78 6.58
CA LYS A 41 -2.63 15.99 7.76
C LYS A 41 -3.66 14.94 8.13
N ASP A 42 -4.92 15.31 8.18
CA ASP A 42 -6.02 14.41 8.57
C ASP A 42 -6.23 13.32 7.50
N TRP A 43 -6.11 13.70 6.22
CA TRP A 43 -6.16 12.74 5.13
C TRP A 43 -5.00 11.75 5.16
N TYR A 44 -3.78 12.20 5.51
CA TYR A 44 -2.64 11.31 5.69
C TYR A 44 -2.91 10.25 6.76
N GLU A 45 -3.43 10.68 7.93
CA GLU A 45 -3.77 9.78 9.04
C GLU A 45 -4.87 8.78 8.66
N LYS A 46 -5.87 9.20 7.89
CA LYS A 46 -6.93 8.32 7.39
C LYS A 46 -6.40 7.29 6.38
N LEU A 47 -5.58 7.73 5.43
CA LEU A 47 -5.11 6.87 4.35
C LEU A 47 -4.31 5.66 4.86
N TRP A 48 -3.32 5.88 5.72
CA TRP A 48 -2.54 4.75 6.23
C TRP A 48 -3.37 3.84 7.15
N ARG A 49 -4.31 4.40 7.91
CA ARG A 49 -5.24 3.60 8.73
C ARG A 49 -6.09 2.68 7.90
N TYR A 50 -6.62 3.13 6.78
CA TYR A 50 -7.39 2.27 5.87
C TYR A 50 -6.58 1.05 5.41
N SER A 51 -5.30 1.23 5.08
CA SER A 51 -4.44 0.10 4.74
C SER A 51 -4.22 -0.84 5.94
N VAL A 52 -3.95 -0.32 7.12
CA VAL A 52 -3.79 -1.13 8.33
C VAL A 52 -5.06 -1.93 8.64
N GLU A 53 -6.23 -1.29 8.56
CA GLU A 53 -7.53 -1.93 8.79
C GLU A 53 -7.81 -3.04 7.76
N LEU A 54 -7.50 -2.77 6.48
CA LEU A 54 -7.62 -3.77 5.42
C LEU A 54 -6.76 -5.01 5.70
N PHE A 55 -5.48 -4.84 6.01
CA PHE A 55 -4.59 -5.97 6.31
C PHE A 55 -5.02 -6.72 7.57
N ARG A 56 -5.46 -6.02 8.61
CA ARG A 56 -5.99 -6.65 9.83
C ARG A 56 -7.26 -7.44 9.57
N SER A 57 -8.13 -6.95 8.68
CA SER A 57 -9.35 -7.70 8.28
C SER A 57 -9.04 -9.00 7.54
N LEU A 58 -7.82 -9.13 7.01
CA LEU A 58 -7.30 -10.31 6.35
C LEU A 58 -6.42 -11.18 7.29
N ASP A 59 -6.46 -10.92 8.60
CA ASP A 59 -5.66 -11.61 9.62
C ASP A 59 -4.13 -11.53 9.37
N ILE A 60 -3.67 -10.45 8.73
CA ILE A 60 -2.26 -10.21 8.44
C ILE A 60 -1.67 -9.23 9.45
N PRO A 61 -0.68 -9.64 10.26
CA PRO A 61 0.02 -8.73 11.17
C PRO A 61 0.80 -7.66 10.40
N VAL A 62 0.57 -6.40 10.75
CA VAL A 62 1.25 -5.26 10.12
C VAL A 62 1.82 -4.31 11.15
N ARG A 63 2.85 -3.57 10.74
CA ARG A 63 3.36 -2.41 11.46
C ARG A 63 3.45 -1.20 10.53
N GLN A 64 3.37 -0.01 11.10
CA GLN A 64 3.68 1.24 10.41
C GLN A 64 5.13 1.61 10.67
N LEU A 65 5.84 1.97 9.61
CA LEU A 65 7.19 2.51 9.64
C LEU A 65 7.18 3.94 9.11
N GLU A 66 7.31 4.94 9.98
CA GLU A 66 7.43 6.33 9.57
C GLU A 66 8.81 6.57 8.95
N CYS A 67 8.85 7.13 7.75
CA CYS A 67 10.11 7.41 7.06
C CYS A 67 10.86 8.57 7.74
N CYS A 68 12.15 8.38 8.01
CA CYS A 68 13.01 9.44 8.50
C CYS A 68 13.35 10.42 7.36
N SER A 69 13.81 11.62 7.72
CA SER A 69 14.14 12.66 6.74
C SER A 69 15.22 12.26 5.74
N GLY A 70 16.13 11.34 6.12
CA GLY A 70 17.19 10.84 5.24
C GLY A 70 16.68 9.91 4.12
N ASP A 71 15.52 9.27 4.32
CA ASP A 71 14.88 8.38 3.33
C ASP A 71 13.70 9.05 2.61
N LEU A 72 13.37 10.28 3.02
CA LEU A 72 12.23 10.97 2.44
C LEU A 72 12.57 11.49 1.05
N ALA A 73 11.84 11.07 0.02
CA ALA A 73 12.04 11.58 -1.33
C ALA A 73 11.72 13.09 -1.42
N ASP A 74 12.42 13.82 -2.28
CA ASP A 74 12.38 15.29 -2.42
C ASP A 74 10.98 15.91 -2.53
N LEU A 75 10.03 15.17 -3.09
CA LEU A 75 8.66 15.65 -3.28
C LEU A 75 7.74 15.36 -2.10
N LYS A 76 8.18 14.59 -1.11
CA LYS A 76 7.36 14.17 0.02
C LYS A 76 7.63 15.06 1.22
N CYS A 77 6.58 15.57 1.85
CA CYS A 77 6.69 16.24 3.15
C CYS A 77 6.50 15.27 4.34
N ARG A 78 5.85 14.14 4.10
CA ARG A 78 5.70 13.05 5.06
C ARG A 78 5.45 11.73 4.33
N SER A 79 6.01 10.63 4.83
CA SER A 79 5.75 9.30 4.28
C SER A 79 5.84 8.24 5.38
N CYS A 80 5.03 7.21 5.27
CA CYS A 80 5.19 5.99 6.05
C CYS A 80 4.93 4.77 5.19
N ASP A 81 5.60 3.68 5.52
CA ASP A 81 5.35 2.39 4.93
C ASP A 81 4.51 1.54 5.88
N ILE A 82 3.64 0.71 5.31
CA ILE A 82 2.97 -0.36 6.02
C ILE A 82 3.68 -1.63 5.63
N GLU A 83 4.19 -2.33 6.64
CA GLU A 83 4.92 -3.57 6.46
C GLU A 83 4.15 -4.74 7.05
N ALA A 84 4.05 -5.85 6.32
CA ALA A 84 3.44 -7.09 6.76
C ALA A 84 4.49 -8.05 7.30
N TRP A 85 4.12 -8.84 8.28
CA TRP A 85 4.96 -9.90 8.82
C TRP A 85 5.08 -11.08 7.84
N SER A 86 6.30 -11.56 7.62
CA SER A 86 6.58 -12.79 6.91
C SER A 86 7.01 -13.89 7.88
N PRO A 87 6.17 -14.88 8.18
CA PRO A 87 6.55 -16.02 9.02
C PRO A 87 7.73 -16.81 8.44
N ARG A 88 7.81 -16.93 7.12
CA ARG A 88 8.90 -17.63 6.43
C ARG A 88 10.24 -16.93 6.58
N GLN A 89 10.25 -15.59 6.48
CA GLN A 89 11.50 -14.80 6.56
C GLN A 89 11.81 -14.33 7.97
N GLN A 90 10.87 -14.44 8.93
CA GLN A 90 10.97 -13.92 10.30
C GLN A 90 11.27 -12.41 10.32
N LYS A 91 10.71 -11.67 9.36
CA LYS A 91 10.86 -10.21 9.25
C LYS A 91 9.63 -9.56 8.65
N TYR A 92 9.53 -8.26 8.82
CA TYR A 92 8.54 -7.43 8.11
C TYR A 92 9.05 -7.05 6.72
N PHE A 93 8.13 -6.89 5.76
CA PHE A 93 8.41 -6.39 4.42
C PHE A 93 7.33 -5.40 3.98
N GLU A 94 7.71 -4.41 3.18
CA GLU A 94 6.83 -3.35 2.69
C GLU A 94 5.72 -3.92 1.79
N VAL A 95 4.47 -3.56 2.11
CA VAL A 95 3.28 -3.90 1.33
C VAL A 95 2.53 -2.68 0.81
N CYS A 96 2.60 -1.55 1.52
CA CYS A 96 2.02 -0.27 1.13
C CYS A 96 2.96 0.87 1.49
N SER A 97 2.85 1.98 0.77
CA SER A 97 3.53 3.24 1.11
C SER A 97 2.55 4.39 1.00
N CYS A 98 2.39 5.13 2.10
CA CYS A 98 1.53 6.30 2.21
C CYS A 98 2.39 7.56 2.15
N SER A 99 1.99 8.53 1.32
CA SER A 99 2.78 9.74 1.10
C SER A 99 1.89 10.99 1.09
N ASN A 100 2.33 12.02 1.82
CA ASN A 100 1.84 13.38 1.67
C ASN A 100 2.89 14.18 0.87
N LEU A 101 2.49 14.69 -0.29
CA LEU A 101 3.37 15.44 -1.18
C LEU A 101 3.17 16.97 -1.06
N GLY A 102 2.33 17.41 -0.12
CA GLY A 102 2.02 18.82 -0.02
C GLY A 102 1.52 19.37 -1.37
N ASP A 103 2.01 20.53 -1.76
CA ASP A 103 1.66 21.17 -3.02
C ASP A 103 2.62 20.83 -4.19
N ALA A 104 3.62 19.95 -4.00
CA ALA A 104 4.67 19.71 -4.97
C ALA A 104 4.16 19.25 -6.33
N GLN A 105 3.20 18.30 -6.34
CA GLN A 105 2.55 17.86 -7.59
C GLN A 105 1.58 18.92 -8.13
N ALA A 106 0.82 19.56 -7.25
CA ALA A 106 -0.15 20.59 -7.63
C ALA A 106 0.52 21.78 -8.33
N ARG A 107 1.72 22.18 -7.89
CA ARG A 107 2.52 23.22 -8.58
C ARG A 107 2.83 22.84 -10.02
N ARG A 108 3.30 21.62 -10.23
CA ARG A 108 3.69 21.11 -11.55
C ARG A 108 2.50 20.90 -12.48
N LEU A 109 1.40 20.36 -11.95
CA LEU A 109 0.19 20.04 -12.69
C LEU A 109 -0.81 21.19 -12.74
N LYS A 110 -0.53 22.31 -12.03
CA LYS A 110 -1.42 23.47 -11.91
C LYS A 110 -2.79 23.15 -11.30
N ILE A 111 -2.83 22.20 -10.37
CA ILE A 111 -4.06 21.81 -9.66
C ILE A 111 -4.36 22.84 -8.58
N ARG A 112 -5.47 23.55 -8.72
CA ARG A 112 -5.85 24.67 -7.87
C ARG A 112 -7.33 24.60 -7.52
N TYR A 113 -7.68 25.19 -6.39
CA TYR A 113 -9.07 25.47 -6.02
C TYR A 113 -9.24 26.97 -5.74
N LYS A 114 -10.48 27.42 -5.76
CA LYS A 114 -10.87 28.79 -5.41
C LYS A 114 -11.31 28.80 -3.97
N ASP A 115 -10.65 29.60 -3.14
CA ASP A 115 -11.02 29.72 -1.74
C ASP A 115 -12.29 30.60 -1.56
N GLU A 116 -12.74 30.75 -0.32
CA GLU A 116 -13.96 31.50 0.03
C GLU A 116 -13.89 32.98 -0.34
N ASN A 117 -12.68 33.52 -0.44
CA ASN A 117 -12.43 34.92 -0.85
C ASN A 117 -12.24 35.04 -2.39
N GLY A 118 -12.44 33.94 -3.13
CA GLY A 118 -12.27 33.93 -4.58
C GLY A 118 -10.82 33.83 -5.05
N LYS A 119 -9.84 33.67 -4.15
CA LYS A 119 -8.41 33.55 -4.49
C LYS A 119 -8.05 32.13 -4.87
N MET A 120 -7.21 31.96 -5.90
CA MET A 120 -6.72 30.68 -6.33
C MET A 120 -5.62 30.18 -5.40
N GLN A 121 -5.82 28.99 -4.83
CA GLN A 121 -4.90 28.30 -3.94
C GLN A 121 -4.44 26.98 -4.58
N LEU A 122 -3.23 26.53 -4.25
CA LEU A 122 -2.74 25.21 -4.66
C LEU A 122 -3.35 24.12 -3.77
N CYS A 123 -3.74 23.01 -4.39
CA CYS A 123 -4.15 21.81 -3.64
C CYS A 123 -2.93 21.10 -3.03
N HIS A 124 -3.16 20.32 -1.99
CA HIS A 124 -2.27 19.27 -1.56
C HIS A 124 -2.68 17.94 -2.18
N THR A 125 -1.70 17.08 -2.42
CA THR A 125 -1.93 15.73 -2.96
C THR A 125 -1.33 14.69 -2.04
N LEU A 126 -2.05 13.59 -1.88
CA LEU A 126 -1.62 12.43 -1.10
C LEU A 126 -1.92 11.17 -1.90
N ASN A 127 -1.15 10.15 -1.65
CA ASN A 127 -1.46 8.81 -2.13
C ASN A 127 -1.08 7.75 -1.10
N ASN A 128 -1.73 6.62 -1.21
CA ASN A 128 -1.39 5.42 -0.46
C ASN A 128 -1.77 4.19 -1.26
N THR A 129 -0.88 3.22 -1.30
CA THR A 129 -1.20 1.91 -1.86
C THR A 129 -2.35 1.29 -1.06
N CYS A 130 -3.46 1.01 -1.74
CA CYS A 130 -4.51 0.18 -1.16
C CYS A 130 -4.08 -1.29 -1.20
N VAL A 131 -3.84 -1.81 -2.41
CA VAL A 131 -3.37 -3.18 -2.64
C VAL A 131 -2.40 -3.22 -3.81
N ALA A 132 -1.24 -3.84 -3.58
CA ALA A 132 -0.37 -4.37 -4.61
C ALA A 132 -0.48 -5.91 -4.55
N PRO A 133 -1.27 -6.55 -5.43
CA PRO A 133 -1.61 -7.97 -5.32
C PRO A 133 -0.43 -8.91 -5.10
N PRO A 134 0.72 -8.77 -5.76
CA PRO A 134 1.84 -9.69 -5.55
C PRO A 134 2.33 -9.72 -4.10
N ARG A 135 2.51 -8.55 -3.48
CA ARG A 135 2.97 -8.46 -2.09
C ARG A 135 1.88 -8.85 -1.09
N MET A 136 0.63 -8.43 -1.35
CA MET A 136 -0.52 -8.84 -0.55
C MET A 136 -0.68 -10.37 -0.57
N LEU A 137 -0.52 -11.00 -1.74
CA LEU A 137 -0.65 -12.45 -1.88
C LEU A 137 0.42 -13.19 -1.08
N ILE A 138 1.68 -12.72 -1.09
CA ILE A 138 2.74 -13.28 -0.25
C ILE A 138 2.33 -13.22 1.23
N ALA A 139 1.93 -12.03 1.71
CA ALA A 139 1.54 -11.83 3.10
C ALA A 139 0.35 -12.73 3.49
N LEU A 140 -0.68 -12.80 2.64
CA LEU A 140 -1.87 -13.60 2.87
C LEU A 140 -1.55 -15.09 2.94
N LEU A 141 -0.82 -15.61 1.96
CA LEU A 141 -0.50 -17.04 1.89
C LEU A 141 0.41 -17.45 3.04
N GLU A 142 1.47 -16.68 3.34
CA GLU A 142 2.41 -17.04 4.40
C GLU A 142 1.79 -16.99 5.80
N ASN A 143 0.88 -16.04 6.08
CA ASN A 143 0.25 -15.93 7.39
C ASN A 143 -0.92 -16.89 7.61
N ASN A 144 -1.49 -17.44 6.54
CA ASN A 144 -2.65 -18.35 6.63
C ASN A 144 -2.31 -19.81 6.26
N LEU A 145 -1.02 -20.10 5.97
CA LEU A 145 -0.56 -21.46 5.65
C LEU A 145 -0.65 -22.38 6.87
N GLN A 146 -1.23 -23.56 6.68
CA GLN A 146 -1.38 -24.58 7.70
C GLN A 146 -0.32 -25.67 7.55
N ALA A 147 -0.15 -26.50 8.60
CA ALA A 147 0.85 -27.57 8.62
C ALA A 147 0.63 -28.65 7.55
N ASP A 148 -0.61 -28.84 7.09
CA ASP A 148 -0.96 -29.77 6.01
C ASP A 148 -0.80 -29.17 4.59
N GLY A 149 -0.25 -27.95 4.50
CA GLY A 149 -0.10 -27.23 3.24
C GLY A 149 -1.36 -26.54 2.73
N SER A 150 -2.47 -26.62 3.45
CA SER A 150 -3.66 -25.84 3.13
C SER A 150 -3.51 -24.39 3.55
N VAL A 151 -4.34 -23.50 2.97
CA VAL A 151 -4.36 -22.07 3.31
C VAL A 151 -5.77 -21.70 3.75
N LEU A 152 -5.90 -21.15 4.95
CA LEU A 152 -7.17 -20.60 5.43
C LEU A 152 -7.49 -19.30 4.67
N ILE A 153 -8.76 -19.16 4.31
CA ILE A 153 -9.24 -17.91 3.70
C ILE A 153 -9.82 -17.02 4.79
N PRO A 154 -9.25 -15.81 5.00
CA PRO A 154 -9.79 -14.86 5.97
C PRO A 154 -11.28 -14.60 5.76
N LYS A 155 -12.04 -14.50 6.84
CA LYS A 155 -13.50 -14.31 6.79
C LYS A 155 -13.94 -13.17 5.88
N ALA A 156 -13.17 -12.08 5.85
CA ALA A 156 -13.45 -10.92 5.01
C ALA A 156 -13.37 -11.22 3.51
N LEU A 157 -12.61 -12.25 3.08
CA LEU A 157 -12.50 -12.66 1.67
C LEU A 157 -13.49 -13.76 1.27
N GLN A 158 -14.00 -14.55 2.20
CA GLN A 158 -14.86 -15.69 1.90
C GLN A 158 -16.09 -15.33 1.03
N PRO A 159 -16.80 -14.20 1.25
CA PRO A 159 -17.91 -13.80 0.38
C PRO A 159 -17.52 -13.57 -1.08
N TYR A 160 -16.29 -13.13 -1.32
CA TYR A 160 -15.75 -12.87 -2.67
C TYR A 160 -15.18 -14.13 -3.33
N MET A 161 -15.04 -15.21 -2.57
CA MET A 161 -14.52 -16.50 -3.03
C MET A 161 -15.61 -17.61 -3.03
N GLY A 162 -16.86 -17.22 -3.19
CA GLY A 162 -17.98 -18.16 -3.22
C GLY A 162 -18.18 -18.95 -1.93
N GLY A 163 -17.80 -18.36 -0.78
CA GLY A 163 -17.89 -19.01 0.54
C GLY A 163 -16.75 -19.99 0.82
N THR A 164 -15.71 -20.03 -0.01
CA THR A 164 -14.56 -20.93 0.23
C THR A 164 -13.83 -20.51 1.50
N GLU A 165 -13.67 -21.44 2.43
CA GLU A 165 -13.01 -21.21 3.72
C GLU A 165 -11.55 -21.67 3.71
N ILE A 166 -11.18 -22.64 2.86
CA ILE A 166 -9.87 -23.24 2.82
C ILE A 166 -9.47 -23.62 1.40
N LEU A 167 -8.24 -23.29 1.01
CA LEU A 167 -7.61 -23.81 -0.20
C LEU A 167 -6.75 -25.01 0.14
N ARG A 168 -6.96 -26.13 -0.58
CA ARG A 168 -6.19 -27.36 -0.39
C ARG A 168 -5.22 -27.59 -1.54
N PRO A 169 -4.02 -28.15 -1.29
CA PRO A 169 -3.11 -28.56 -2.36
C PRO A 169 -3.84 -29.53 -3.30
N LYS A 170 -3.59 -29.38 -4.60
CA LYS A 170 -3.96 -30.41 -5.57
C LYS A 170 -2.89 -31.50 -5.52
N HIS A 171 -3.31 -32.73 -5.27
CA HIS A 171 -2.45 -33.90 -5.35
C HIS A 171 -2.12 -34.24 -6.80
#